data_7519f64f5c3812278539d355e816c92d
#
_entry.id   7519f64f5c3812278539d355e816c92d
#
_cell.length_a   1.000
_cell.length_b   1.000
_cell.length_c   1.000
_cell.angle_alpha   90.00
_cell.angle_beta   90.00
_cell.angle_gamma   90.00
#
_symmetry.space_group_name_H-M   'P 1'
#
loop_
_entity.id
_entity.type
_entity.pdbx_description
1 polymer ?
#
loop_
_entity_poly.entity_id
_entity_poly.type
_entity_poly.pdbx_seq_one_letter_code
_entity_poly.pdbx_strand_id
1 'polypeptide(L)'
;MGRNILVVGESQSGKSWLTGLSCEQMILQGYCVCVIDPEGDYGGLEALPGVLAMGGDGPPPDMPDVARALRHFDLSVVIDLSREPYEEKVSYLKALLPMLASLRRNTGLPHRIVIDEAHYFLCEPNVKQLLDLELGAYTLVTYRPSDLHPDLRKGVEVIVAKRLTRPQEVQTLLTMLKIRNVEPEWTTLLGKLPTNEAALLPGPEEAEGKLRRFTLLPRLTPHVRHRTKYFDVQLAGGQEFVFTDNGKTIGPPARSLKEFVSLLASTPATSIEGHARRGDFSRWIANVFHDHRLASDVRKIEQRHRLGHLDDVRQSMATIIQERYGFSSDKVQ
;
A
#
# COMPACT_ATOMS: atom_id res chain seq x y z
N MET A 1 8.43 -27.13 3.93
CA MET A 1 7.72 -26.11 3.12
C MET A 1 7.54 -24.87 3.98
N GLY A 2 7.60 -23.68 3.40
CA GLY A 2 7.42 -22.43 4.14
C GLY A 2 5.96 -22.19 4.50
N ARG A 3 5.70 -21.62 5.68
CA ARG A 3 4.34 -21.29 6.16
C ARG A 3 3.69 -20.19 5.31
N ASN A 4 2.37 -20.23 5.21
CA ASN A 4 1.58 -19.15 4.63
C ASN A 4 1.38 -18.04 5.67
N ILE A 5 1.77 -16.83 5.31
CA ILE A 5 1.76 -15.66 6.19
C ILE A 5 0.71 -14.67 5.70
N LEU A 6 -0.02 -14.07 6.62
CA LEU A 6 -0.89 -12.93 6.37
C LEU A 6 -0.33 -11.71 7.12
N VAL A 7 -0.02 -10.66 6.39
CA VAL A 7 0.34 -9.35 6.95
C VAL A 7 -0.87 -8.43 6.84
N VAL A 8 -1.36 -7.95 7.96
CA VAL A 8 -2.55 -7.09 8.01
C VAL A 8 -2.28 -5.76 8.68
N GLY A 9 -3.07 -4.76 8.37
CA GLY A 9 -3.03 -3.45 9.02
C GLY A 9 -3.64 -2.38 8.12
N GLU A 10 -4.04 -1.28 8.69
CA GLU A 10 -4.65 -0.17 7.97
C GLU A 10 -3.69 0.51 7.00
N SER A 11 -4.24 1.35 6.14
CA SER A 11 -3.42 2.25 5.34
C SER A 11 -2.52 3.08 6.25
N GLN A 12 -1.28 3.31 5.82
CA GLN A 12 -0.26 4.06 6.59
C GLN A 12 0.15 3.43 7.95
N SER A 13 -0.27 2.20 8.25
CA SER A 13 0.19 1.50 9.46
C SER A 13 1.63 0.98 9.38
N GLY A 14 2.25 1.01 8.18
CA GLY A 14 3.58 0.49 7.92
C GLY A 14 3.63 -0.97 7.47
N LYS A 15 2.55 -1.49 6.83
CA LYS A 15 2.54 -2.84 6.23
C LYS A 15 3.65 -3.04 5.20
N SER A 16 3.71 -2.16 4.19
CA SER A 16 4.73 -2.26 3.12
C SER A 16 6.15 -2.11 3.68
N TRP A 17 6.33 -1.32 4.76
CA TRP A 17 7.61 -1.26 5.48
C TRP A 17 7.96 -2.62 6.10
N LEU A 18 7.05 -3.22 6.86
CA LEU A 18 7.24 -4.53 7.49
C LEU A 18 7.49 -5.63 6.45
N THR A 19 6.68 -5.66 5.39
CA THR A 19 6.82 -6.66 4.33
C THR A 19 8.13 -6.49 3.57
N GLY A 20 8.50 -5.25 3.21
CA GLY A 20 9.78 -4.96 2.57
C GLY A 20 10.98 -5.31 3.47
N LEU A 21 10.92 -5.02 4.78
CA LEU A 21 11.94 -5.46 5.74
C LEU A 21 12.04 -6.99 5.79
N SER A 22 10.91 -7.68 5.76
CA SER A 22 10.90 -9.15 5.76
C SER A 22 11.51 -9.72 4.48
N CYS A 23 11.21 -9.14 3.30
CA CYS A 23 11.83 -9.51 2.03
C CYS A 23 13.35 -9.25 2.07
N GLU A 24 13.76 -8.06 2.51
CA GLU A 24 15.16 -7.70 2.67
C GLU A 24 15.92 -8.70 3.54
N GLN A 25 15.37 -9.05 4.71
CA GLN A 25 16.02 -10.00 5.61
C GLN A 25 16.07 -11.42 5.03
N MET A 26 15.05 -11.85 4.29
CA MET A 26 15.07 -13.13 3.58
C MET A 26 16.15 -13.16 2.51
N ILE A 27 16.25 -12.12 1.67
CA ILE A 27 17.26 -12.01 0.59
C ILE A 27 18.66 -12.02 1.18
N LEU A 28 18.92 -11.25 2.24
CA LEU A 28 20.21 -11.19 2.91
C LEU A 28 20.64 -12.52 3.56
N GLN A 29 19.68 -13.38 3.88
CA GLN A 29 19.91 -14.74 4.38
C GLN A 29 19.99 -15.78 3.26
N GLY A 30 19.99 -15.38 1.99
CA GLY A 30 20.09 -16.28 0.83
C GLY A 30 18.77 -16.94 0.41
N TYR A 31 17.62 -16.46 0.91
CA TYR A 31 16.32 -16.89 0.42
C TYR A 31 15.86 -16.02 -0.74
N CYS A 32 15.19 -16.62 -1.71
CA CYS A 32 14.63 -15.89 -2.85
C CYS A 32 13.16 -15.55 -2.63
N VAL A 33 12.77 -14.36 -3.09
CA VAL A 33 11.40 -13.87 -3.05
C VAL A 33 10.91 -13.50 -4.46
N CYS A 34 9.61 -13.69 -4.70
CA CYS A 34 8.92 -13.12 -5.83
C CYS A 34 7.83 -12.19 -5.27
N VAL A 35 8.02 -10.88 -5.43
CA VAL A 35 7.10 -9.86 -4.93
C VAL A 35 6.21 -9.41 -6.07
N ILE A 36 4.90 -9.54 -5.91
CA ILE A 36 3.89 -8.97 -6.78
C ILE A 36 3.47 -7.65 -6.16
N ASP A 37 3.82 -6.56 -6.83
CA ASP A 37 3.76 -5.19 -6.34
C ASP A 37 2.79 -4.35 -7.17
N PRO A 38 1.50 -4.34 -6.85
CA PRO A 38 0.53 -3.57 -7.60
C PRO A 38 0.62 -2.06 -7.37
N GLU A 39 1.32 -1.64 -6.33
CA GLU A 39 1.45 -0.23 -5.94
C GLU A 39 2.88 0.30 -6.11
N GLY A 40 3.89 -0.59 -6.31
CA GLY A 40 5.31 -0.31 -6.51
C GLY A 40 6.05 0.11 -5.22
N ASP A 41 5.61 -0.37 -4.09
CA ASP A 41 6.20 -0.09 -2.76
C ASP A 41 7.57 -0.80 -2.54
N TYR A 42 7.93 -1.76 -3.42
CA TYR A 42 9.07 -2.67 -3.21
C TYR A 42 10.23 -2.48 -4.19
N GLY A 43 10.16 -1.54 -5.13
CA GLY A 43 11.23 -1.25 -6.09
C GLY A 43 12.59 -0.98 -5.43
N GLY A 44 12.61 -0.43 -4.20
CA GLY A 44 13.84 -0.23 -3.45
C GLY A 44 14.65 -1.48 -3.12
N LEU A 45 14.03 -2.69 -3.20
CA LEU A 45 14.73 -3.96 -3.00
C LEU A 45 15.79 -4.24 -4.08
N GLU A 46 15.68 -3.62 -5.26
CA GLU A 46 16.67 -3.73 -6.34
C GLU A 46 18.08 -3.26 -5.93
N ALA A 47 18.18 -2.47 -4.86
CA ALA A 47 19.48 -2.12 -4.28
C ALA A 47 20.23 -3.31 -3.66
N LEU A 48 19.57 -4.45 -3.45
CA LEU A 48 20.18 -5.66 -2.92
C LEU A 48 20.73 -6.55 -4.04
N PRO A 49 21.87 -7.24 -3.82
CA PRO A 49 22.38 -8.22 -4.77
C PRO A 49 21.36 -9.32 -5.06
N GLY A 50 21.28 -9.76 -6.31
CA GLY A 50 20.39 -10.85 -6.72
C GLY A 50 18.90 -10.46 -6.72
N VAL A 51 18.57 -9.19 -6.83
CA VAL A 51 17.19 -8.71 -7.01
C VAL A 51 17.03 -8.07 -8.39
N LEU A 52 16.02 -8.51 -9.12
CA LEU A 52 15.61 -7.96 -10.41
C LEU A 52 14.22 -7.33 -10.27
N ALA A 53 14.11 -6.02 -10.53
CA ALA A 53 12.84 -5.35 -10.68
C ALA A 53 12.41 -5.36 -12.16
N MET A 54 11.14 -5.69 -12.40
CA MET A 54 10.54 -5.80 -13.73
C MET A 54 9.21 -5.01 -13.73
N GLY A 55 8.92 -4.27 -14.81
CA GLY A 55 7.75 -3.39 -14.90
C GLY A 55 8.04 -1.97 -14.42
N GLY A 56 7.12 -1.34 -13.69
CA GLY A 56 7.27 0.04 -13.22
C GLY A 56 7.17 1.07 -14.33
N ASP A 57 8.27 1.72 -14.70
CA ASP A 57 8.27 2.71 -15.80
C ASP A 57 8.20 2.05 -17.20
N GLY A 58 8.43 0.72 -17.29
CA GLY A 58 8.25 -0.08 -18.49
C GLY A 58 6.93 -0.86 -18.49
N PRO A 59 6.62 -1.58 -19.58
CA PRO A 59 5.45 -2.47 -19.62
C PRO A 59 5.60 -3.62 -18.61
N PRO A 60 4.49 -4.24 -18.16
CA PRO A 60 4.57 -5.42 -17.31
C PRO A 60 5.35 -6.54 -18.02
N PRO A 61 6.17 -7.30 -17.29
CA PRO A 61 7.00 -8.34 -17.91
C PRO A 61 6.15 -9.47 -18.49
N ASP A 62 6.59 -10.03 -19.59
CA ASP A 62 5.97 -11.22 -20.19
C ASP A 62 6.12 -12.44 -19.28
N MET A 63 5.14 -13.35 -19.30
CA MET A 63 5.15 -14.58 -18.49
C MET A 63 6.40 -15.45 -18.72
N PRO A 64 6.91 -15.62 -19.97
CA PRO A 64 8.16 -16.34 -20.22
C PRO A 64 9.37 -15.69 -19.55
N ASP A 65 9.45 -14.36 -19.51
CA ASP A 65 10.57 -13.65 -18.90
C ASP A 65 10.57 -13.78 -17.39
N VAL A 66 9.38 -13.64 -16.76
CA VAL A 66 9.20 -13.92 -15.33
C VAL A 66 9.60 -15.37 -15.01
N ALA A 67 9.11 -16.34 -15.79
CA ALA A 67 9.44 -17.74 -15.59
C ALA A 67 10.95 -18.03 -15.79
N ARG A 68 11.61 -17.34 -16.72
CA ARG A 68 13.05 -17.43 -16.94
C ARG A 68 13.82 -16.88 -15.75
N ALA A 69 13.47 -15.69 -15.27
CA ALA A 69 14.11 -15.07 -14.12
C ALA A 69 13.98 -15.95 -12.87
N LEU A 70 12.78 -16.48 -12.59
CA LEU A 70 12.52 -17.31 -11.41
C LEU A 70 13.15 -18.71 -11.47
N ARG A 71 13.64 -19.17 -12.63
CA ARG A 71 14.43 -20.43 -12.72
C ARG A 71 15.85 -20.27 -12.21
N HIS A 72 16.34 -19.06 -12.05
CA HIS A 72 17.59 -18.80 -11.37
C HIS A 72 17.38 -18.89 -9.86
N PHE A 73 18.02 -19.85 -9.23
CA PHE A 73 17.77 -20.21 -7.81
C PHE A 73 18.29 -19.18 -6.81
N ASP A 74 19.07 -18.22 -7.26
CA ASP A 74 19.69 -17.13 -6.49
C ASP A 74 19.10 -15.75 -6.82
N LEU A 75 18.06 -15.69 -7.65
CA LEU A 75 17.45 -14.44 -8.09
C LEU A 75 16.09 -14.20 -7.41
N SER A 76 15.95 -13.07 -6.77
CA SER A 76 14.67 -12.54 -6.32
C SER A 76 14.08 -11.61 -7.38
N VAL A 77 12.74 -11.61 -7.50
CA VAL A 77 12.06 -10.82 -8.53
C VAL A 77 11.02 -9.92 -7.89
N VAL A 78 11.00 -8.65 -8.27
CA VAL A 78 9.92 -7.71 -7.97
C VAL A 78 9.17 -7.40 -9.27
N ILE A 79 7.88 -7.68 -9.31
CA ILE A 79 7.00 -7.41 -10.45
C ILE A 79 6.18 -6.18 -10.11
N ASP A 80 6.62 -5.04 -10.60
CA ASP A 80 5.99 -3.73 -10.37
C ASP A 80 4.90 -3.50 -11.42
N LEU A 81 3.64 -3.50 -10.96
CA LEU A 81 2.45 -3.24 -11.77
C LEU A 81 1.84 -1.86 -11.49
N SER A 82 2.56 -0.97 -10.81
CA SER A 82 2.01 0.30 -10.30
C SER A 82 1.46 1.21 -11.39
N ARG A 83 1.96 1.11 -12.60
CA ARG A 83 1.52 1.93 -13.76
C ARG A 83 0.32 1.34 -14.50
N GLU A 84 0.01 0.07 -14.25
CA GLU A 84 -1.08 -0.59 -14.94
C GLU A 84 -2.45 -0.16 -14.37
N PRO A 85 -3.48 -0.04 -15.21
CA PRO A 85 -4.87 0.09 -14.77
C PRO A 85 -5.30 -1.12 -13.94
N TYR A 86 -6.26 -0.93 -13.06
CA TYR A 86 -6.73 -2.01 -12.16
C TYR A 86 -7.13 -3.30 -12.91
N GLU A 87 -7.88 -3.17 -14.00
CA GLU A 87 -8.34 -4.30 -14.80
C GLU A 87 -7.19 -5.10 -15.41
N GLU A 88 -6.15 -4.39 -15.87
CA GLU A 88 -4.92 -5.00 -16.41
C GLU A 88 -4.14 -5.73 -15.31
N LYS A 89 -4.01 -5.13 -14.12
CA LYS A 89 -3.41 -5.80 -12.95
C LYS A 89 -4.14 -7.11 -12.64
N VAL A 90 -5.46 -7.10 -12.59
CA VAL A 90 -6.26 -8.31 -12.32
C VAL A 90 -6.05 -9.36 -13.42
N SER A 91 -6.09 -8.96 -14.68
CA SER A 91 -5.86 -9.85 -15.83
C SER A 91 -4.46 -10.48 -15.78
N TYR A 92 -3.45 -9.66 -15.50
CA TYR A 92 -2.07 -10.10 -15.37
C TYR A 92 -1.90 -11.13 -14.25
N LEU A 93 -2.47 -10.87 -13.07
CA LEU A 93 -2.39 -11.81 -11.95
C LEU A 93 -3.13 -13.13 -12.21
N LYS A 94 -4.26 -13.09 -12.93
CA LYS A 94 -4.97 -14.31 -13.36
C LYS A 94 -4.11 -15.22 -14.23
N ALA A 95 -3.17 -14.68 -15.00
CA ALA A 95 -2.20 -15.46 -15.76
C ALA A 95 -0.96 -15.83 -14.94
N LEU A 96 -0.45 -14.89 -14.14
CA LEU A 96 0.79 -15.06 -13.38
C LEU A 96 0.69 -16.12 -12.28
N LEU A 97 -0.36 -16.07 -11.44
CA LEU A 97 -0.46 -16.93 -10.26
C LEU A 97 -0.50 -18.44 -10.60
N PRO A 98 -1.31 -18.89 -11.57
CA PRO A 98 -1.28 -20.29 -12.01
C PRO A 98 0.07 -20.70 -12.62
N MET A 99 0.73 -19.80 -13.37
CA MET A 99 2.06 -20.03 -13.92
C MET A 99 3.09 -20.22 -12.82
N LEU A 100 3.08 -19.38 -11.78
CA LEU A 100 3.96 -19.51 -10.61
C LEU A 100 3.71 -20.84 -9.87
N ALA A 101 2.45 -21.23 -9.66
CA ALA A 101 2.11 -22.49 -9.03
C ALA A 101 2.63 -23.68 -9.84
N SER A 102 2.44 -23.67 -11.17
CA SER A 102 2.96 -24.69 -12.08
C SER A 102 4.48 -24.74 -12.08
N LEU A 103 5.15 -23.59 -12.16
CA LEU A 103 6.60 -23.50 -12.09
C LEU A 103 7.13 -24.13 -10.79
N ARG A 104 6.56 -23.79 -9.65
CA ARG A 104 6.97 -24.33 -8.33
C ARG A 104 6.77 -25.85 -8.23
N ARG A 105 5.64 -26.39 -8.72
CA ARG A 105 5.38 -27.84 -8.74
C ARG A 105 6.40 -28.58 -9.60
N ASN A 106 6.75 -28.00 -10.76
CA ASN A 106 7.61 -28.66 -11.74
C ASN A 106 9.10 -28.56 -11.40
N THR A 107 9.51 -27.51 -10.70
CA THR A 107 10.94 -27.23 -10.46
C THR A 107 11.33 -27.33 -8.99
N GLY A 108 10.37 -27.35 -8.07
CA GLY A 108 10.65 -27.32 -6.63
C GLY A 108 11.28 -26.01 -6.14
N LEU A 109 11.27 -24.94 -6.94
CA LEU A 109 11.89 -23.67 -6.60
C LEU A 109 11.30 -23.06 -5.33
N PRO A 110 12.13 -22.69 -4.35
CA PRO A 110 11.71 -22.34 -2.99
C PRO A 110 11.33 -20.85 -2.83
N HIS A 111 11.02 -20.13 -3.91
CA HIS A 111 10.67 -18.72 -3.80
C HIS A 111 9.47 -18.51 -2.90
N ARG A 112 9.60 -17.56 -1.96
CA ARG A 112 8.45 -17.03 -1.25
C ARG A 112 7.72 -16.05 -2.17
N ILE A 113 6.44 -16.29 -2.39
CA ILE A 113 5.61 -15.41 -3.20
C ILE A 113 4.90 -14.43 -2.28
N VAL A 114 5.19 -13.15 -2.46
CA VAL A 114 4.59 -12.04 -1.72
C VAL A 114 3.57 -11.37 -2.63
N ILE A 115 2.32 -11.27 -2.18
CA ILE A 115 1.22 -10.63 -2.93
C ILE A 115 0.76 -9.45 -2.10
N ASP A 116 1.11 -8.24 -2.53
CA ASP A 116 0.61 -7.03 -1.90
C ASP A 116 -0.79 -6.69 -2.38
N GLU A 117 -1.54 -5.97 -1.56
CA GLU A 117 -2.95 -5.62 -1.75
C GLU A 117 -3.81 -6.83 -2.18
N ALA A 118 -3.56 -7.99 -1.54
CA ALA A 118 -4.13 -9.29 -1.89
C ALA A 118 -5.67 -9.30 -1.99
N HIS A 119 -6.36 -8.43 -1.25
CA HIS A 119 -7.82 -8.29 -1.28
C HIS A 119 -8.38 -7.84 -2.62
N TYR A 120 -7.58 -7.15 -3.46
CA TYR A 120 -8.04 -6.76 -4.81
C TYR A 120 -8.17 -7.93 -5.76
N PHE A 121 -7.35 -8.97 -5.58
CA PHE A 121 -7.20 -10.04 -6.56
C PHE A 121 -7.74 -11.39 -6.08
N LEU A 122 -7.85 -11.57 -4.77
CA LEU A 122 -8.10 -12.87 -4.15
C LEU A 122 -9.44 -12.92 -3.38
N CYS A 123 -10.44 -12.17 -3.87
CA CYS A 123 -11.80 -12.15 -3.34
C CYS A 123 -12.76 -13.08 -4.11
N GLU A 124 -12.42 -13.49 -5.34
CA GLU A 124 -13.33 -14.23 -6.24
C GLU A 124 -13.49 -15.70 -5.85
N PRO A 125 -14.64 -16.34 -6.21
CA PRO A 125 -14.92 -17.74 -5.86
C PRO A 125 -13.94 -18.77 -6.42
N ASN A 126 -13.29 -18.48 -7.56
CA ASN A 126 -12.34 -19.37 -8.22
C ASN A 126 -10.90 -19.21 -7.74
N VAL A 127 -10.70 -18.60 -6.58
CA VAL A 127 -9.37 -18.30 -6.01
C VAL A 127 -8.47 -19.54 -5.86
N LYS A 128 -9.04 -20.73 -5.66
CA LYS A 128 -8.27 -21.99 -5.59
C LYS A 128 -7.61 -22.35 -6.91
N GLN A 129 -8.14 -21.89 -8.03
CA GLN A 129 -7.53 -22.08 -9.34
C GLN A 129 -6.37 -21.09 -9.56
N LEU A 130 -6.41 -19.95 -8.88
CA LEU A 130 -5.38 -18.93 -8.96
C LEU A 130 -4.22 -19.21 -8.01
N LEU A 131 -4.49 -19.63 -6.78
CA LEU A 131 -3.48 -19.76 -5.73
C LEU A 131 -3.58 -21.11 -5.02
N ASP A 132 -2.51 -21.91 -5.12
CA ASP A 132 -2.40 -23.19 -4.42
C ASP A 132 -1.65 -23.02 -3.11
N LEU A 133 -2.40 -22.82 -2.04
CA LEU A 133 -1.83 -22.63 -0.69
C LEU A 133 -1.17 -23.90 -0.12
N GLU A 134 -1.44 -25.08 -0.68
CA GLU A 134 -0.79 -26.33 -0.26
C GLU A 134 0.71 -26.33 -0.59
N LEU A 135 1.12 -25.55 -1.59
CA LEU A 135 2.53 -25.34 -1.90
C LEU A 135 3.27 -24.56 -0.79
N GLY A 136 2.55 -23.87 0.07
CA GLY A 136 3.11 -23.05 1.16
C GLY A 136 3.94 -21.86 0.67
N ALA A 137 4.62 -21.19 1.60
CA ALA A 137 5.52 -20.05 1.34
C ALA A 137 4.88 -18.86 0.59
N TYR A 138 3.60 -18.61 0.83
CA TYR A 138 2.95 -17.37 0.42
C TYR A 138 2.94 -16.35 1.55
N THR A 139 3.07 -15.07 1.19
CA THR A 139 2.82 -13.93 2.07
C THR A 139 1.75 -13.06 1.42
N LEU A 140 0.58 -13.02 2.02
CA LEU A 140 -0.53 -12.17 1.60
C LEU A 140 -0.50 -10.88 2.42
N VAL A 141 -0.54 -9.73 1.77
CA VAL A 141 -0.54 -8.43 2.45
C VAL A 141 -1.86 -7.73 2.14
N THR A 142 -2.57 -7.27 3.17
CA THR A 142 -3.87 -6.63 2.98
C THR A 142 -4.24 -5.70 4.13
N TYR A 143 -5.06 -4.69 3.87
CA TYR A 143 -5.73 -3.91 4.90
C TYR A 143 -7.18 -4.35 5.16
N ARG A 144 -7.69 -5.31 4.34
CA ARG A 144 -9.04 -5.89 4.44
C ARG A 144 -8.99 -7.41 4.42
N PRO A 145 -8.59 -8.06 5.52
CA PRO A 145 -8.63 -9.50 5.61
C PRO A 145 -10.05 -10.08 5.45
N SER A 146 -11.10 -9.31 5.75
CA SER A 146 -12.50 -9.70 5.53
C SER A 146 -12.84 -9.93 4.05
N ASP A 147 -12.18 -9.21 3.12
CA ASP A 147 -12.43 -9.31 1.69
C ASP A 147 -11.71 -10.50 1.03
N LEU A 148 -10.73 -11.11 1.72
CA LEU A 148 -10.09 -12.33 1.21
C LEU A 148 -11.08 -13.49 1.19
N HIS A 149 -11.01 -14.30 0.13
CA HIS A 149 -11.86 -15.50 0.03
C HIS A 149 -11.70 -16.42 1.25
N PRO A 150 -12.80 -17.01 1.79
CA PRO A 150 -12.76 -17.84 3.00
C PRO A 150 -11.74 -18.99 2.96
N ASP A 151 -11.51 -19.60 1.79
CA ASP A 151 -10.57 -20.72 1.67
C ASP A 151 -9.10 -20.25 1.81
N LEU A 152 -8.78 -19.05 1.36
CA LEU A 152 -7.45 -18.45 1.61
C LEU A 152 -7.25 -18.18 3.09
N ARG A 153 -8.27 -17.62 3.75
CA ARG A 153 -8.21 -17.38 5.20
C ARG A 153 -7.95 -18.63 6.01
N LYS A 154 -8.52 -19.77 5.58
CA LYS A 154 -8.28 -21.09 6.24
C LYS A 154 -6.87 -21.63 6.05
N GLY A 155 -6.21 -21.28 4.94
CA GLY A 155 -4.86 -21.72 4.62
C GLY A 155 -3.75 -20.84 5.20
N VAL A 156 -4.08 -19.76 5.90
CA VAL A 156 -3.12 -18.92 6.60
C VAL A 156 -2.69 -19.57 7.91
N GLU A 157 -1.39 -19.65 8.15
CA GLU A 157 -0.79 -20.29 9.33
C GLU A 157 -0.17 -19.29 10.31
N VAL A 158 0.22 -18.12 9.81
CA VAL A 158 0.87 -17.06 10.60
C VAL A 158 0.22 -15.73 10.27
N ILE A 159 -0.14 -14.97 11.29
CA ILE A 159 -0.69 -13.62 11.13
C ILE A 159 0.22 -12.61 11.82
N VAL A 160 0.67 -11.61 11.06
CA VAL A 160 1.42 -10.47 11.57
C VAL A 160 0.56 -9.22 11.38
N ALA A 161 0.23 -8.56 12.47
CA ALA A 161 -0.64 -7.39 12.47
C ALA A 161 0.15 -6.11 12.71
N LYS A 162 -0.18 -5.10 11.92
CA LYS A 162 0.10 -3.69 12.17
C LYS A 162 -1.14 -3.05 12.80
N ARG A 163 -1.14 -1.73 13.01
CA ARG A 163 -2.29 -1.04 13.59
C ARG A 163 -3.58 -1.39 12.83
N LEU A 164 -4.60 -1.78 13.59
CA LEU A 164 -5.92 -2.17 13.08
C LEU A 164 -6.98 -1.67 14.07
N THR A 165 -7.80 -0.70 13.63
CA THR A 165 -8.82 -0.05 14.45
C THR A 165 -10.23 -0.51 14.12
N ARG A 166 -10.44 -1.07 12.91
CA ARG A 166 -11.76 -1.51 12.44
C ARG A 166 -12.21 -2.79 13.16
N PRO A 167 -13.30 -2.78 13.94
CA PRO A 167 -13.74 -3.96 14.70
C PRO A 167 -14.02 -5.19 13.84
N GLN A 168 -14.57 -4.98 12.64
CA GLN A 168 -14.86 -6.06 11.70
C GLN A 168 -13.60 -6.82 11.27
N GLU A 169 -12.50 -6.11 11.01
CA GLU A 169 -11.24 -6.74 10.59
C GLU A 169 -10.59 -7.48 11.75
N VAL A 170 -10.62 -6.91 12.96
CA VAL A 170 -10.16 -7.60 14.17
C VAL A 170 -10.97 -8.87 14.38
N GLN A 171 -12.30 -8.83 14.28
CA GLN A 171 -13.16 -10.00 14.43
C GLN A 171 -12.86 -11.08 13.36
N THR A 172 -12.56 -10.67 12.15
CA THR A 172 -12.13 -11.59 11.07
C THR A 172 -10.86 -12.34 11.46
N LEU A 173 -9.85 -11.64 11.98
CA LEU A 173 -8.61 -12.29 12.45
C LEU A 173 -8.85 -13.28 13.57
N LEU A 174 -9.69 -12.92 14.53
CA LEU A 174 -10.05 -13.79 15.64
C LEU A 174 -10.75 -15.07 15.17
N THR A 175 -11.63 -14.94 14.18
CA THR A 175 -12.30 -16.09 13.56
C THR A 175 -11.30 -16.98 12.82
N MET A 176 -10.31 -16.41 12.12
CA MET A 176 -9.25 -17.17 11.47
C MET A 176 -8.41 -17.99 12.44
N LEU A 177 -8.11 -17.42 13.59
CA LEU A 177 -7.31 -18.06 14.65
C LEU A 177 -8.12 -19.07 15.50
N LYS A 178 -9.45 -19.15 15.28
CA LYS A 178 -10.36 -20.01 16.08
C LYS A 178 -10.33 -19.71 17.58
N ILE A 179 -9.95 -18.50 17.94
CA ILE A 179 -9.90 -18.06 19.34
C ILE A 179 -11.32 -17.76 19.80
N ARG A 180 -11.79 -18.51 20.81
CA ARG A 180 -13.15 -18.36 21.36
C ARG A 180 -13.24 -17.27 22.43
N ASN A 181 -12.18 -17.13 23.23
CA ASN A 181 -12.11 -16.14 24.31
C ASN A 181 -11.02 -15.13 23.96
N VAL A 182 -11.46 -13.97 23.44
CA VAL A 182 -10.57 -12.86 23.17
C VAL A 182 -10.48 -12.00 24.41
N GLU A 183 -9.27 -11.79 24.87
CA GLU A 183 -9.03 -10.77 25.88
C GLU A 183 -9.41 -9.40 25.29
N PRO A 184 -10.23 -8.59 25.97
CA PRO A 184 -10.62 -7.25 25.49
C PRO A 184 -9.41 -6.36 25.14
N GLU A 185 -8.26 -6.69 25.69
CA GLU A 185 -6.98 -6.01 25.47
C GLU A 185 -6.49 -6.08 24.01
N TRP A 186 -6.82 -7.15 23.27
CA TRP A 186 -6.33 -7.33 21.89
C TRP A 186 -6.80 -6.24 20.94
N THR A 187 -8.09 -5.93 20.97
CA THR A 187 -8.64 -4.86 20.13
C THR A 187 -7.99 -3.51 20.45
N THR A 188 -7.83 -3.23 21.76
CA THR A 188 -7.16 -2.02 22.22
C THR A 188 -5.70 -1.99 21.80
N LEU A 189 -5.00 -3.11 21.95
CA LEU A 189 -3.58 -3.22 21.62
C LEU A 189 -3.34 -3.07 20.13
N LEU A 190 -4.09 -3.78 19.29
CA LEU A 190 -3.98 -3.69 17.83
C LEU A 190 -4.32 -2.27 17.33
N GLY A 191 -5.32 -1.62 17.93
CA GLY A 191 -5.70 -0.25 17.59
C GLY A 191 -4.66 0.81 17.94
N LYS A 192 -3.76 0.53 18.90
CA LYS A 192 -2.74 1.46 19.40
C LYS A 192 -1.31 1.15 18.93
N LEU A 193 -1.11 0.14 18.08
CA LEU A 193 0.22 -0.21 17.59
C LEU A 193 0.86 0.98 16.85
N PRO A 194 2.04 1.43 17.26
CA PRO A 194 2.78 2.47 16.55
C PRO A 194 3.36 1.92 15.23
N THR A 195 3.75 2.81 14.33
CA THR A 195 4.23 2.43 12.99
C THR A 195 5.54 1.64 13.00
N ASN A 196 6.34 1.76 14.05
CA ASN A 196 7.59 1.02 14.24
C ASN A 196 7.41 -0.32 14.99
N GLU A 197 6.18 -0.71 15.32
CA GLU A 197 5.89 -1.98 15.98
C GLU A 197 4.93 -2.83 15.15
N ALA A 198 4.97 -4.14 15.40
CA ALA A 198 4.04 -5.11 14.88
C ALA A 198 3.68 -6.13 15.97
N ALA A 199 2.62 -6.88 15.73
CA ALA A 199 2.18 -7.95 16.59
C ALA A 199 2.12 -9.27 15.82
N LEU A 200 2.76 -10.30 16.34
CA LEU A 200 2.57 -11.67 15.89
C LEU A 200 1.40 -12.26 16.68
N LEU A 201 0.38 -12.68 15.97
CA LEU A 201 -0.77 -13.33 16.57
C LEU A 201 -0.43 -14.80 16.86
N PRO A 202 -0.96 -15.38 17.95
CA PRO A 202 -0.71 -16.78 18.30
C PRO A 202 -1.25 -17.72 17.22
N GLY A 203 -0.53 -18.79 16.97
CA GLY A 203 -1.00 -19.84 16.07
C GLY A 203 -2.18 -20.62 16.69
N PRO A 204 -2.97 -21.35 15.87
CA PRO A 204 -4.12 -22.12 16.34
C PRO A 204 -3.75 -23.24 17.34
N GLU A 205 -2.46 -23.59 17.42
CA GLU A 205 -1.93 -24.62 18.32
C GLU A 205 -1.29 -24.03 19.60
N GLU A 206 -1.17 -22.71 19.72
CA GLU A 206 -0.61 -22.07 20.91
C GLU A 206 -1.67 -21.97 22.02
N ALA A 207 -1.52 -22.83 23.06
CA ALA A 207 -2.50 -22.96 24.15
C ALA A 207 -2.71 -21.66 24.96
N GLU A 208 -1.72 -20.77 25.04
CA GLU A 208 -1.79 -19.56 25.85
C GLU A 208 -2.39 -18.35 25.12
N GLY A 209 -2.56 -18.41 23.81
CA GLY A 209 -3.22 -17.36 23.04
C GLY A 209 -2.62 -15.94 23.16
N LYS A 210 -1.34 -15.83 23.57
CA LYS A 210 -0.70 -14.54 23.81
C LYS A 210 -0.20 -13.88 22.53
N LEU A 211 -0.58 -12.65 22.34
CA LEU A 211 -0.09 -11.80 21.28
C LEU A 211 1.34 -11.34 21.60
N ARG A 212 2.26 -11.47 20.63
CA ARG A 212 3.68 -11.07 20.80
C ARG A 212 3.95 -9.79 20.04
N ARG A 213 4.23 -8.70 20.75
CA ARG A 213 4.68 -7.44 20.14
C ARG A 213 6.18 -7.46 19.87
N PHE A 214 6.58 -6.81 18.78
CA PHE A 214 7.99 -6.63 18.45
C PHE A 214 8.21 -5.30 17.71
N THR A 215 9.40 -4.75 17.86
CA THR A 215 9.81 -3.51 17.21
C THR A 215 10.50 -3.81 15.88
N LEU A 216 10.20 -3.02 14.87
CA LEU A 216 10.80 -3.13 13.55
C LEU A 216 12.14 -2.40 13.51
N LEU A 217 13.14 -3.03 12.95
CA LEU A 217 14.41 -2.40 12.66
C LEU A 217 14.32 -1.51 11.42
N PRO A 218 15.24 -0.55 11.25
CA PRO A 218 15.39 0.19 10.00
C PRO A 218 15.72 -0.74 8.84
N ARG A 219 15.19 -0.41 7.65
CA ARG A 219 15.55 -1.09 6.39
C ARG A 219 16.89 -0.56 5.88
N LEU A 220 17.65 -1.42 5.22
CA LEU A 220 18.85 -1.06 4.45
C LEU A 220 18.45 -0.47 3.09
N THR A 221 17.36 -0.97 2.53
CA THR A 221 16.85 -0.52 1.23
C THR A 221 15.93 0.69 1.39
N PRO A 222 15.95 1.64 0.44
CA PRO A 222 15.05 2.78 0.48
C PRO A 222 13.59 2.31 0.38
N HIS A 223 12.72 2.90 1.20
CA HIS A 223 11.29 2.71 1.06
C HIS A 223 10.77 3.71 0.04
N VAL A 224 10.33 3.21 -1.11
CA VAL A 224 9.69 4.04 -2.12
C VAL A 224 8.26 4.29 -1.65
N ARG A 225 7.97 5.53 -1.25
CA ARG A 225 6.59 5.93 -0.97
C ARG A 225 5.91 6.22 -2.30
N HIS A 226 5.01 5.34 -2.73
CA HIS A 226 4.21 5.60 -3.92
C HIS A 226 3.24 6.74 -3.67
N ARG A 227 3.35 7.74 -4.50
CA ARG A 227 2.63 9.01 -4.40
C ARG A 227 1.16 8.85 -4.75
N THR A 228 0.85 7.98 -5.70
CA THR A 228 -0.52 7.68 -6.14
C THR A 228 -1.41 7.18 -5.01
N LYS A 229 -0.86 6.40 -4.09
CA LYS A 229 -1.59 5.87 -2.92
C LYS A 229 -2.09 6.97 -1.96
N TYR A 230 -1.44 8.13 -1.95
CA TYR A 230 -1.80 9.25 -1.07
C TYR A 230 -2.81 10.22 -1.69
N PHE A 231 -3.09 10.09 -2.99
CA PHE A 231 -3.99 11.01 -3.68
C PHE A 231 -5.45 10.86 -3.27
N ASP A 232 -5.93 9.63 -3.06
CA ASP A 232 -7.33 9.31 -2.72
C ASP A 232 -7.50 8.75 -1.29
N VAL A 233 -6.46 8.80 -0.45
CA VAL A 233 -6.54 8.37 0.95
C VAL A 233 -7.32 9.38 1.76
N GLN A 234 -8.38 8.90 2.42
CA GLN A 234 -9.18 9.68 3.35
C GLN A 234 -8.34 10.07 4.57
N LEU A 235 -8.25 11.37 4.81
CA LEU A 235 -7.53 11.93 5.95
C LEU A 235 -8.27 11.66 7.26
N ALA A 236 -7.52 11.53 8.34
CA ALA A 236 -8.09 11.47 9.68
C ALA A 236 -8.74 12.81 10.06
N GLY A 237 -9.75 12.77 10.95
CA GLY A 237 -10.44 13.97 11.41
C GLY A 237 -9.48 15.01 11.96
N GLY A 238 -9.66 16.26 11.53
CA GLY A 238 -8.80 17.39 11.88
C GLY A 238 -7.59 17.60 10.96
N GLN A 239 -7.40 16.78 9.93
CA GLN A 239 -6.34 16.94 8.92
C GLN A 239 -6.86 17.44 7.57
N GLU A 240 -8.17 17.56 7.42
CA GLU A 240 -8.84 18.00 6.21
C GLU A 240 -8.48 19.44 5.86
N PHE A 241 -8.47 19.78 4.57
CA PHE A 241 -8.38 21.17 4.15
C PHE A 241 -9.76 21.82 4.15
N VAL A 242 -9.91 22.90 4.89
CA VAL A 242 -11.16 23.65 4.98
C VAL A 242 -11.00 24.97 4.21
N PHE A 243 -11.78 25.13 3.15
CA PHE A 243 -11.82 26.40 2.40
C PHE A 243 -12.59 27.46 3.20
N THR A 244 -12.02 28.66 3.27
CA THR A 244 -12.62 29.78 3.97
C THR A 244 -12.64 31.03 3.10
N ASP A 245 -13.69 31.83 3.19
CA ASP A 245 -13.75 33.17 2.62
C ASP A 245 -14.15 34.15 3.71
N ASN A 246 -13.36 35.21 3.90
CA ASN A 246 -13.58 36.22 4.96
C ASN A 246 -13.82 35.58 6.35
N GLY A 247 -13.09 34.50 6.68
CA GLY A 247 -13.18 33.79 7.96
C GLY A 247 -14.38 32.84 8.09
N LYS A 248 -15.22 32.71 7.06
CA LYS A 248 -16.33 31.77 7.05
C LYS A 248 -15.97 30.53 6.21
N THR A 249 -16.28 29.35 6.72
CA THR A 249 -16.12 28.09 5.98
C THR A 249 -17.03 28.05 4.75
N ILE A 250 -16.49 27.61 3.61
CA ILE A 250 -17.21 27.47 2.36
C ILE A 250 -17.10 26.03 1.87
N GLY A 251 -18.25 25.44 1.57
CA GLY A 251 -18.32 24.07 1.04
C GLY A 251 -17.85 22.99 2.02
N PRO A 252 -17.77 21.75 1.55
CA PRO A 252 -17.28 20.64 2.34
C PRO A 252 -15.76 20.70 2.50
N PRO A 253 -15.18 20.12 3.58
CA PRO A 253 -13.74 19.98 3.72
C PRO A 253 -13.20 18.97 2.72
N ALA A 254 -11.99 19.21 2.20
CA ALA A 254 -11.27 18.24 1.39
C ALA A 254 -10.61 17.19 2.30
N ARG A 255 -11.04 15.94 2.18
CA ARG A 255 -10.56 14.80 2.99
C ARG A 255 -9.49 13.97 2.28
N SER A 256 -9.16 14.32 1.05
CA SER A 256 -8.05 13.73 0.26
C SER A 256 -7.49 14.77 -0.70
N LEU A 257 -6.31 14.50 -1.29
CA LEU A 257 -5.78 15.38 -2.35
C LEU A 257 -6.68 15.40 -3.59
N LYS A 258 -7.35 14.27 -3.90
CA LYS A 258 -8.30 14.17 -5.01
C LYS A 258 -9.50 15.08 -4.78
N GLU A 259 -10.11 15.02 -3.60
CA GLU A 259 -11.20 15.93 -3.22
C GLU A 259 -10.72 17.39 -3.23
N PHE A 260 -9.51 17.67 -2.75
CA PHE A 260 -8.93 19.00 -2.78
C PHE A 260 -8.83 19.54 -4.22
N VAL A 261 -8.28 18.77 -5.16
CA VAL A 261 -8.21 19.17 -6.58
C VAL A 261 -9.61 19.40 -7.16
N SER A 262 -10.56 18.53 -6.87
CA SER A 262 -11.95 18.69 -7.34
C SER A 262 -12.61 19.96 -6.78
N LEU A 263 -12.41 20.24 -5.49
CA LEU A 263 -12.96 21.42 -4.84
C LEU A 263 -12.30 22.73 -5.28
N LEU A 264 -11.02 22.70 -5.67
CA LEU A 264 -10.37 23.88 -6.27
C LEU A 264 -11.15 24.45 -7.46
N ALA A 265 -11.73 23.59 -8.29
CA ALA A 265 -12.48 24.01 -9.48
C ALA A 265 -13.78 24.75 -9.12
N SER A 266 -14.46 24.35 -8.04
CA SER A 266 -15.77 24.89 -7.62
C SER A 266 -15.68 25.98 -6.55
N THR A 267 -14.53 26.15 -5.88
CA THR A 267 -14.35 27.16 -4.81
C THR A 267 -14.25 28.58 -5.39
N PRO A 268 -14.86 29.62 -4.80
CA PRO A 268 -14.76 31.01 -5.25
C PRO A 268 -13.31 31.50 -5.35
N ALA A 269 -13.02 32.34 -6.35
CA ALA A 269 -11.68 32.89 -6.59
C ALA A 269 -11.12 33.63 -5.36
N THR A 270 -11.96 34.41 -4.70
CA THR A 270 -11.60 35.18 -3.50
C THR A 270 -11.06 34.31 -2.37
N SER A 271 -11.65 33.13 -2.17
CA SER A 271 -11.18 32.14 -1.21
C SER A 271 -9.81 31.57 -1.59
N ILE A 272 -9.67 31.13 -2.84
CA ILE A 272 -8.40 30.57 -3.35
C ILE A 272 -7.27 31.59 -3.22
N GLU A 273 -7.50 32.84 -3.63
CA GLU A 273 -6.53 33.93 -3.52
C GLU A 273 -6.17 34.22 -2.05
N GLY A 274 -7.17 34.22 -1.16
CA GLY A 274 -6.97 34.40 0.27
C GLY A 274 -6.05 33.34 0.86
N HIS A 275 -6.31 32.06 0.56
CA HIS A 275 -5.47 30.94 0.99
C HIS A 275 -4.06 30.98 0.37
N ALA A 276 -3.95 31.28 -0.94
CA ALA A 276 -2.67 31.37 -1.62
C ALA A 276 -1.79 32.51 -1.03
N ARG A 277 -2.37 33.66 -0.72
CA ARG A 277 -1.65 34.77 -0.08
C ARG A 277 -1.10 34.41 1.29
N ARG A 278 -1.82 33.60 2.08
CA ARG A 278 -1.37 33.14 3.40
C ARG A 278 -0.41 31.94 3.34
N GLY A 279 -0.26 31.27 2.17
CA GLY A 279 0.54 30.06 2.02
C GLY A 279 -0.07 28.85 2.71
N ASP A 280 -1.41 28.79 2.77
CA ASP A 280 -2.14 27.75 3.49
C ASP A 280 -2.00 26.39 2.77
N PHE A 281 -1.98 26.36 1.45
CA PHE A 281 -1.91 25.15 0.64
C PHE A 281 -0.57 24.42 0.81
N SER A 282 0.53 25.14 0.67
CA SER A 282 1.87 24.56 0.82
C SER A 282 2.12 24.07 2.27
N ARG A 283 1.60 24.78 3.28
CA ARG A 283 1.69 24.35 4.67
C ARG A 283 0.89 23.08 4.93
N TRP A 284 -0.35 23.00 4.42
CA TRP A 284 -1.20 21.84 4.58
C TRP A 284 -0.55 20.61 3.93
N ILE A 285 -0.07 20.72 2.71
CA ILE A 285 0.63 19.64 2.01
C ILE A 285 1.88 19.18 2.79
N ALA A 286 2.68 20.12 3.29
CA ALA A 286 3.87 19.78 4.07
C ALA A 286 3.53 19.05 5.38
N ASN A 287 2.51 19.52 6.10
CA ASN A 287 2.20 19.02 7.43
C ASN A 287 1.37 17.72 7.42
N VAL A 288 0.48 17.56 6.45
CA VAL A 288 -0.46 16.43 6.39
C VAL A 288 0.10 15.28 5.54
N PHE A 289 0.63 15.58 4.36
CA PHE A 289 1.15 14.56 3.44
C PHE A 289 2.66 14.34 3.57
N HIS A 290 3.37 15.23 4.27
CA HIS A 290 4.84 15.22 4.39
C HIS A 290 5.55 15.20 3.02
N ASP A 291 4.86 15.63 1.94
CA ASP A 291 5.45 15.78 0.61
C ASP A 291 6.09 17.17 0.47
N HIS A 292 7.29 17.30 1.04
CA HIS A 292 8.01 18.58 1.06
C HIS A 292 8.39 19.09 -0.32
N ARG A 293 8.50 18.20 -1.33
CA ARG A 293 8.78 18.61 -2.70
C ARG A 293 7.54 19.25 -3.34
N LEU A 294 6.38 18.60 -3.25
CA LEU A 294 5.13 19.19 -3.70
C LEU A 294 4.83 20.49 -2.95
N ALA A 295 5.00 20.49 -1.64
CA ALA A 295 4.82 21.68 -0.82
C ALA A 295 5.74 22.84 -1.26
N SER A 296 6.99 22.53 -1.64
CA SER A 296 7.91 23.53 -2.20
C SER A 296 7.43 24.10 -3.54
N ASP A 297 6.94 23.22 -4.42
CA ASP A 297 6.47 23.64 -5.75
C ASP A 297 5.16 24.44 -5.64
N VAL A 298 4.22 24.02 -4.77
CA VAL A 298 3.01 24.80 -4.46
C VAL A 298 3.37 26.15 -3.84
N ARG A 299 4.38 26.21 -2.96
CA ARG A 299 4.86 27.49 -2.41
C ARG A 299 5.36 28.45 -3.47
N LYS A 300 6.02 27.96 -4.52
CA LYS A 300 6.43 28.79 -5.67
C LYS A 300 5.21 29.36 -6.42
N ILE A 301 4.15 28.55 -6.58
CA ILE A 301 2.88 29.01 -7.17
C ILE A 301 2.28 30.14 -6.30
N GLU A 302 2.16 29.93 -4.98
CA GLU A 302 1.66 30.92 -4.05
C GLU A 302 2.50 32.21 -4.04
N GLN A 303 3.83 32.11 -4.17
CA GLN A 303 4.73 33.27 -4.27
C GLN A 303 4.54 34.03 -5.59
N ARG A 304 4.47 33.31 -6.71
CA ARG A 304 4.24 33.94 -8.03
C ARG A 304 2.90 34.67 -8.07
N HIS A 305 1.87 34.11 -7.50
CA HIS A 305 0.56 34.76 -7.37
C HIS A 305 0.65 36.05 -6.52
N ARG A 306 1.33 36.00 -5.35
CA ARG A 306 1.53 37.19 -4.51
C ARG A 306 2.28 38.34 -5.23
N LEU A 307 3.15 37.99 -6.15
CA LEU A 307 3.92 38.96 -6.94
C LEU A 307 3.17 39.43 -8.21
N GLY A 308 1.94 38.95 -8.45
CA GLY A 308 1.17 39.28 -9.65
C GLY A 308 1.71 38.65 -10.95
N HIS A 309 2.53 37.58 -10.82
CA HIS A 309 3.13 36.86 -11.95
C HIS A 309 2.36 35.59 -12.34
N LEU A 310 1.19 35.37 -11.79
CA LEU A 310 0.37 34.20 -12.04
C LEU A 310 -1.11 34.55 -11.97
N ASP A 311 -1.83 34.38 -13.08
CA ASP A 311 -3.24 34.72 -13.19
C ASP A 311 -4.17 33.56 -12.70
N ASP A 312 -3.78 32.31 -12.92
CA ASP A 312 -4.58 31.15 -12.53
C ASP A 312 -3.84 30.21 -11.56
N VAL A 313 -4.07 30.46 -10.28
CA VAL A 313 -3.55 29.63 -9.17
C VAL A 313 -4.17 28.25 -9.19
N ARG A 314 -5.47 28.12 -9.54
CA ARG A 314 -6.22 26.86 -9.50
C ARG A 314 -5.65 25.85 -10.48
N GLN A 315 -5.57 26.28 -11.74
CA GLN A 315 -5.06 25.43 -12.81
C GLN A 315 -3.61 25.03 -12.54
N SER A 316 -2.78 25.95 -12.10
CA SER A 316 -1.38 25.68 -11.79
C SER A 316 -1.22 24.69 -10.64
N MET A 317 -2.04 24.79 -9.57
CA MET A 317 -2.02 23.84 -8.47
C MET A 317 -2.58 22.49 -8.88
N ALA A 318 -3.71 22.44 -9.59
CA ALA A 318 -4.29 21.20 -10.06
C ALA A 318 -3.29 20.43 -10.94
N THR A 319 -2.67 21.12 -11.90
CA THR A 319 -1.68 20.53 -12.81
C THR A 319 -0.50 19.95 -12.04
N ILE A 320 0.12 20.70 -11.13
CA ILE A 320 1.32 20.21 -10.42
C ILE A 320 1.02 19.07 -9.47
N ILE A 321 -0.17 19.05 -8.86
CA ILE A 321 -0.63 17.93 -8.02
C ILE A 321 -0.91 16.70 -8.89
N GLN A 322 -1.59 16.88 -10.03
CA GLN A 322 -1.91 15.81 -10.97
C GLN A 322 -0.65 15.18 -11.58
N GLU A 323 0.29 16.00 -12.06
CA GLU A 323 1.59 15.54 -12.57
C GLU A 323 2.38 14.77 -11.50
N ARG A 324 2.36 15.27 -10.27
CA ARG A 324 3.09 14.66 -9.16
C ARG A 324 2.54 13.29 -8.77
N TYR A 325 1.22 13.11 -8.87
CA TYR A 325 0.52 11.88 -8.49
C TYR A 325 0.04 11.04 -9.69
N GLY A 326 0.38 11.44 -10.92
CA GLY A 326 0.15 10.64 -12.13
C GLY A 326 -1.30 10.56 -12.61
N PHE A 327 -2.13 11.60 -12.35
CA PHE A 327 -3.52 11.64 -12.81
C PHE A 327 -3.69 12.65 -13.94
N SER A 328 -4.13 12.20 -15.12
CA SER A 328 -4.68 13.12 -16.14
C SER A 328 -6.17 13.32 -15.92
N SER A 329 -6.63 14.54 -16.20
CA SER A 329 -8.02 14.99 -15.99
C SER A 329 -9.08 14.26 -16.82
N ASP A 330 -8.72 13.32 -17.68
CA ASP A 330 -9.64 12.67 -18.64
C ASP A 330 -10.40 11.45 -18.09
N LYS A 331 -10.32 11.15 -16.77
CA LYS A 331 -11.02 10.01 -16.14
C LYS A 331 -11.91 10.40 -14.96
N VAL A 332 -12.59 11.55 -15.04
CA VAL A 332 -13.71 11.89 -14.16
C VAL A 332 -14.95 12.00 -15.03
N GLN A 333 -15.55 10.87 -15.36
CA GLN A 333 -16.97 10.71 -15.71
C GLN A 333 -17.56 9.62 -14.84
#